data_76286a9779c87fffcb18e6e4bde3eef4
#
_entry.id   76286a9779c87fffcb18e6e4bde3eef4
#
_cell.length_a   1.000
_cell.length_b   1.000
_cell.length_c   1.000
_cell.angle_alpha   90.00
_cell.angle_beta   90.00
_cell.angle_gamma   90.00
#
_symmetry.space_group_name_H-M   'P 1'
#
loop_
_entity.id
_entity.type
_entity.pdbx_description
1 polymer ?
#
loop_
_entity_poly.entity_id
_entity_poly.type
_entity_poly.pdbx_seq_one_letter_code
_entity_poly.pdbx_strand_id
1 'polypeptide(L)'
;MMPKQKKILLSSADINSLQSLMPGSMVDLQISTPTAPKRVKTSYIGADVPNCLLLQVPSESRWGYLRDVLVPDNEVVLRYVLEGDEGKVIAFRSHVIKVITHPVPILFVAMPESLQTLALRKHKRWTPGIQARVSASDDKQTLSTDCMIVDVSFQGCRCVLESSPEFPILE
;
A
#
# COMPACT_ATOMS: atom_id res chain seq x y z
N MET A 1 -21.34 1.18 -30.11
CA MET A 1 -22.13 0.48 -29.08
C MET A 1 -21.54 0.90 -27.75
N MET A 2 -22.23 1.74 -26.97
CA MET A 2 -21.72 2.19 -25.65
C MET A 2 -21.75 0.99 -24.68
N PRO A 3 -20.69 0.76 -23.89
CA PRO A 3 -20.73 -0.28 -22.89
C PRO A 3 -21.81 0.02 -21.85
N LYS A 4 -22.63 -0.98 -21.53
CA LYS A 4 -23.63 -0.89 -20.46
C LYS A 4 -22.91 -0.50 -19.17
N GLN A 5 -23.29 0.61 -18.55
CA GLN A 5 -22.81 1.00 -17.24
C GLN A 5 -23.09 -0.14 -16.24
N LYS A 6 -22.04 -0.79 -15.79
CA LYS A 6 -22.12 -1.83 -14.75
C LYS A 6 -22.48 -1.14 -13.45
N LYS A 7 -23.60 -1.51 -12.84
CA LYS A 7 -24.06 -0.94 -11.57
C LYS A 7 -23.05 -1.34 -10.49
N ILE A 8 -22.36 -0.37 -9.91
CA ILE A 8 -21.41 -0.61 -8.83
C ILE A 8 -22.20 -0.96 -7.58
N LEU A 9 -21.87 -2.11 -6.97
CA LEU A 9 -22.44 -2.58 -5.70
C LEU A 9 -21.61 -2.15 -4.48
N LEU A 10 -20.53 -1.38 -4.70
CA LEU A 10 -19.68 -0.87 -3.63
C LEU A 10 -20.45 0.10 -2.73
N SER A 11 -20.28 -0.06 -1.43
CA SER A 11 -20.76 0.91 -0.46
C SER A 11 -20.04 2.26 -0.60
N SER A 12 -20.65 3.33 -0.09
CA SER A 12 -19.97 4.64 -0.05
C SER A 12 -18.63 4.58 0.72
N ALA A 13 -18.53 3.75 1.74
CA ALA A 13 -17.30 3.53 2.51
C ALA A 13 -16.21 2.85 1.67
N ASP A 14 -16.59 1.89 0.80
CA ASP A 14 -15.66 1.21 -0.11
C ASP A 14 -15.13 2.18 -1.17
N ILE A 15 -16.02 2.99 -1.74
CA ILE A 15 -15.63 4.03 -2.72
C ILE A 15 -14.67 5.02 -2.08
N ASN A 16 -14.94 5.50 -0.88
CA ASN A 16 -14.05 6.39 -0.14
C ASN A 16 -12.69 5.73 0.14
N SER A 17 -12.67 4.44 0.46
CA SER A 17 -11.41 3.69 0.66
C SER A 17 -10.58 3.60 -0.62
N LEU A 18 -11.20 3.43 -1.79
CA LEU A 18 -10.51 3.45 -3.08
C LEU A 18 -10.01 4.85 -3.43
N GLN A 19 -10.80 5.88 -3.17
CA GLN A 19 -10.46 7.28 -3.46
C GLN A 19 -9.40 7.86 -2.52
N SER A 20 -9.25 7.30 -1.33
CA SER A 20 -8.20 7.72 -0.38
C SER A 20 -6.81 7.18 -0.74
N LEU A 21 -6.70 6.29 -1.73
CA LEU A 21 -5.42 5.84 -2.25
C LEU A 21 -4.76 6.96 -3.06
N MET A 22 -3.62 7.42 -2.59
CA MET A 22 -2.90 8.53 -3.23
C MET A 22 -2.12 8.06 -4.47
N PRO A 23 -2.07 8.83 -5.57
CA PRO A 23 -1.17 8.56 -6.68
C PRO A 23 0.28 8.34 -6.21
N GLY A 24 0.96 7.32 -6.77
CA GLY A 24 2.29 6.90 -6.33
C GLY A 24 2.29 5.87 -5.19
N SER A 25 1.15 5.61 -4.54
CA SER A 25 1.07 4.56 -3.52
C SER A 25 1.38 3.18 -4.09
N MET A 26 2.10 2.38 -3.29
CA MET A 26 2.44 1.01 -3.67
C MET A 26 1.23 0.08 -3.55
N VAL A 27 1.02 -0.71 -4.59
CA VAL A 27 -0.01 -1.73 -4.67
C VAL A 27 0.64 -3.09 -4.94
N ASP A 28 0.29 -4.10 -4.15
CA ASP A 28 0.62 -5.48 -4.45
C ASP A 28 -0.40 -6.03 -5.44
N LEU A 29 0.07 -6.36 -6.63
CA LEU A 29 -0.73 -6.95 -7.72
C LEU A 29 -0.42 -8.45 -7.81
N GLN A 30 -1.42 -9.28 -7.59
CA GLN A 30 -1.33 -10.71 -7.81
C GLN A 30 -2.09 -11.03 -9.11
N ILE A 31 -1.40 -11.68 -10.04
CA ILE A 31 -1.89 -11.99 -11.38
C ILE A 31 -2.11 -13.48 -11.46
N SER A 32 -3.28 -13.93 -11.92
CA SER A 32 -3.55 -15.33 -12.18
C SER A 32 -2.73 -15.83 -13.34
N THR A 33 -2.12 -17.01 -13.17
CA THR A 33 -1.40 -17.73 -14.24
C THR A 33 -1.76 -19.20 -14.19
N PRO A 34 -1.58 -19.96 -15.28
CA PRO A 34 -1.93 -21.38 -15.33
C PRO A 34 -1.18 -22.25 -14.30
N THR A 35 0.00 -21.84 -13.89
CA THR A 35 0.85 -22.63 -12.98
C THR A 35 0.74 -22.18 -11.53
N ALA A 36 1.04 -20.90 -11.27
CA ALA A 36 0.98 -20.35 -9.93
C ALA A 36 0.82 -18.82 -10.00
N PRO A 37 0.01 -18.21 -9.12
CA PRO A 37 -0.18 -16.77 -9.14
C PRO A 37 1.13 -16.02 -8.97
N LYS A 38 1.37 -15.02 -9.81
CA LYS A 38 2.54 -14.12 -9.71
C LYS A 38 2.17 -12.87 -8.90
N ARG A 39 3.03 -12.52 -7.95
CA ARG A 39 2.89 -11.29 -7.16
C ARG A 39 3.95 -10.29 -7.54
N VAL A 40 3.52 -9.07 -7.82
CA VAL A 40 4.39 -7.96 -8.18
C VAL A 40 3.95 -6.70 -7.46
N LYS A 41 4.88 -5.80 -7.21
CA LYS A 41 4.55 -4.46 -6.70
C LYS A 41 4.47 -3.50 -7.87
N THR A 42 3.45 -2.65 -7.83
CA THR A 42 3.26 -1.58 -8.80
C THR A 42 2.77 -0.32 -8.09
N SER A 43 2.69 0.79 -8.81
CA SER A 43 2.21 2.06 -8.28
C SER A 43 0.81 2.36 -8.78
N TYR A 44 -0.01 2.88 -7.89
CA TYR A 44 -1.31 3.43 -8.23
C TYR A 44 -1.13 4.78 -8.93
N ILE A 45 -1.85 4.99 -10.04
CA ILE A 45 -1.85 6.25 -10.80
C ILE A 45 -3.12 7.05 -10.48
N GLY A 46 -4.26 6.38 -10.43
CA GLY A 46 -5.54 7.03 -10.21
C GLY A 46 -6.73 6.10 -10.47
N ALA A 47 -7.93 6.65 -10.38
CA ALA A 47 -9.16 5.94 -10.69
C ALA A 47 -10.08 6.83 -11.54
N ASP A 48 -10.70 6.22 -12.54
CA ASP A 48 -11.85 6.76 -13.28
C ASP A 48 -13.10 6.03 -12.79
N VAL A 49 -13.70 6.55 -11.72
CA VAL A 49 -14.89 5.95 -11.11
C VAL A 49 -16.12 6.30 -11.96
N PRO A 50 -16.94 5.35 -12.36
CA PRO A 50 -17.02 3.94 -11.95
C PRO A 50 -16.31 2.94 -12.87
N ASN A 51 -15.45 3.37 -13.78
CA ASN A 51 -15.02 2.57 -14.91
C ASN A 51 -13.80 1.69 -14.58
N CYS A 52 -12.72 2.28 -14.09
CA CYS A 52 -11.46 1.54 -13.91
C CYS A 52 -10.51 2.17 -12.88
N LEU A 53 -9.54 1.37 -12.46
CA LEU A 53 -8.33 1.78 -11.76
C LEU A 53 -7.17 1.81 -12.74
N LEU A 54 -6.27 2.77 -12.55
CA LEU A 54 -5.07 2.95 -13.35
C LEU A 54 -3.85 2.63 -12.51
N LEU A 55 -3.05 1.70 -12.99
CA LEU A 55 -1.81 1.28 -12.35
C LEU A 55 -0.64 1.45 -13.33
N GLN A 56 0.54 1.70 -12.82
CA GLN A 56 1.75 1.61 -13.62
C GLN A 56 1.97 0.15 -14.03
N VAL A 57 2.38 -0.09 -15.27
CA VAL A 57 2.80 -1.44 -15.67
C VAL A 57 4.11 -1.77 -14.93
N PRO A 58 4.21 -2.90 -14.21
CA PRO A 58 5.43 -3.30 -13.53
C PRO A 58 6.61 -3.39 -14.49
N SER A 59 7.79 -2.93 -14.09
CA SER A 59 8.98 -2.89 -14.97
C SER A 59 9.44 -4.30 -15.37
N GLU A 60 9.73 -4.48 -16.65
CA GLU A 60 10.15 -5.76 -17.23
C GLU A 60 11.50 -6.28 -16.71
N SER A 61 12.39 -5.39 -16.29
CA SER A 61 13.72 -5.77 -15.77
C SER A 61 13.65 -6.67 -14.53
N ARG A 62 12.56 -6.61 -13.78
CA ARG A 62 12.31 -7.48 -12.61
C ARG A 62 11.40 -8.68 -12.91
N TRP A 63 10.58 -8.64 -13.98
CA TRP A 63 9.40 -9.50 -14.12
C TRP A 63 9.14 -9.94 -15.56
N GLY A 64 10.15 -10.08 -16.38
CA GLY A 64 10.22 -10.31 -17.84
C GLY A 64 9.09 -11.05 -18.58
N TYR A 65 8.20 -11.74 -17.88
CA TYR A 65 7.11 -12.53 -18.50
C TYR A 65 5.71 -11.98 -18.19
N LEU A 66 5.59 -10.74 -17.70
CA LEU A 66 4.28 -10.19 -17.32
C LEU A 66 3.41 -9.82 -18.51
N ARG A 67 4.00 -9.54 -19.66
CA ARG A 67 3.24 -9.18 -20.89
C ARG A 67 2.27 -10.29 -21.29
N ASP A 68 2.70 -11.53 -21.16
CA ASP A 68 1.90 -12.70 -21.59
C ASP A 68 0.74 -13.00 -20.65
N VAL A 69 0.76 -12.46 -19.44
CA VAL A 69 -0.26 -12.67 -18.42
C VAL A 69 -1.09 -11.43 -18.10
N LEU A 70 -0.65 -10.25 -18.50
CA LEU A 70 -1.41 -9.00 -18.39
C LEU A 70 -2.30 -8.81 -19.63
N VAL A 71 -3.11 -9.80 -19.94
CA VAL A 71 -4.04 -9.76 -21.06
C VAL A 71 -5.46 -9.42 -20.59
N PRO A 72 -6.31 -8.84 -21.46
CA PRO A 72 -7.71 -8.55 -21.12
C PRO A 72 -8.41 -9.78 -20.50
N ASP A 73 -9.30 -9.49 -19.56
CA ASP A 73 -10.10 -10.45 -18.79
C ASP A 73 -9.32 -11.38 -17.84
N ASN A 74 -7.98 -11.29 -17.79
CA ASN A 74 -7.22 -12.04 -16.80
C ASN A 74 -7.50 -11.54 -15.39
N GLU A 75 -7.75 -12.47 -14.46
CA GLU A 75 -8.07 -12.18 -13.06
C GLU A 75 -6.82 -11.65 -12.32
N VAL A 76 -7.04 -10.61 -11.55
CA VAL A 76 -6.03 -9.98 -10.68
C VAL A 76 -6.58 -9.76 -9.28
N VAL A 77 -5.70 -9.84 -8.28
CA VAL A 77 -6.02 -9.44 -6.91
C VAL A 77 -5.11 -8.27 -6.54
N LEU A 78 -5.73 -7.17 -6.15
CA LEU A 78 -5.02 -6.01 -5.68
C LEU A 78 -5.04 -5.96 -4.14
N ARG A 79 -3.92 -5.55 -3.56
CA ARG A 79 -3.80 -5.30 -2.12
C ARG A 79 -3.00 -4.02 -1.90
N TYR A 80 -3.48 -3.18 -1.00
CA TYR A 80 -2.75 -1.99 -0.58
C TYR A 80 -3.02 -1.68 0.88
N VAL A 81 -2.14 -0.90 1.48
CA VAL A 81 -2.25 -0.46 2.86
C VAL A 81 -2.73 0.99 2.86
N LEU A 82 -3.85 1.24 3.52
CA LEU A 82 -4.23 2.59 3.91
C LEU A 82 -3.55 2.90 5.24
N GLU A 83 -2.62 3.83 5.17
CA GLU A 83 -1.99 4.36 6.37
C GLU A 83 -2.99 5.21 7.15
N GLY A 84 -2.93 5.11 8.45
CA GLY A 84 -3.80 5.82 9.39
C GLY A 84 -3.65 5.20 10.78
N ASP A 85 -4.39 5.69 11.74
CA ASP A 85 -4.28 5.28 13.15
C ASP A 85 -4.35 3.76 13.35
N GLU A 86 -5.23 3.08 12.59
CA GLU A 86 -5.43 1.63 12.70
C GLU A 86 -4.63 0.83 11.64
N GLY A 87 -4.23 1.46 10.55
CA GLY A 87 -3.66 0.80 9.37
C GLY A 87 -4.60 -0.29 8.84
N LYS A 88 -5.07 -0.15 7.62
CA LYS A 88 -6.00 -1.10 7.01
C LYS A 88 -5.39 -1.68 5.75
N VAL A 89 -5.43 -2.99 5.59
CA VAL A 89 -5.21 -3.63 4.29
C VAL A 89 -6.54 -3.70 3.58
N ILE A 90 -6.57 -3.16 2.38
CA ILE A 90 -7.68 -3.33 1.45
C ILE A 90 -7.25 -4.36 0.41
N ALA A 91 -8.11 -5.34 0.17
CA ALA A 91 -7.89 -6.35 -0.85
C ALA A 91 -9.17 -6.55 -1.68
N PHE A 92 -9.01 -6.75 -2.98
CA PHE A 92 -10.14 -7.05 -3.86
C PHE A 92 -9.69 -7.81 -5.11
N ARG A 93 -10.64 -8.53 -5.68
CA ARG A 93 -10.50 -9.18 -6.98
C ARG A 93 -11.02 -8.27 -8.07
N SER A 94 -10.38 -8.34 -9.20
CA SER A 94 -10.78 -7.65 -10.42
C SER A 94 -10.19 -8.34 -11.65
N HIS A 95 -10.28 -7.72 -12.81
CA HIS A 95 -9.69 -8.22 -14.06
C HIS A 95 -9.02 -7.10 -14.83
N VAL A 96 -8.08 -7.48 -15.65
CA VAL A 96 -7.39 -6.58 -16.59
C VAL A 96 -8.37 -6.14 -17.66
N ILE A 97 -8.53 -4.84 -17.87
CA ILE A 97 -9.27 -4.30 -19.01
C ILE A 97 -8.33 -4.21 -20.23
N LYS A 98 -7.19 -3.56 -20.03
CA LYS A 98 -6.22 -3.26 -21.11
C LYS A 98 -4.88 -2.88 -20.53
N VAL A 99 -3.83 -3.12 -21.31
CA VAL A 99 -2.51 -2.53 -21.10
C VAL A 99 -2.21 -1.63 -22.30
N ILE A 100 -1.76 -0.41 -22.04
CA ILE A 100 -1.17 0.46 -23.04
C ILE A 100 0.33 0.61 -22.75
N THR A 101 1.14 0.75 -23.77
CA THR A 101 2.60 0.86 -23.64
C THR A 101 3.12 2.24 -24.02
N HIS A 102 2.36 2.99 -24.81
CA HIS A 102 2.72 4.32 -25.29
C HIS A 102 1.57 5.30 -25.04
N PRO A 103 1.82 6.57 -24.71
CA PRO A 103 3.15 7.16 -24.48
C PRO A 103 3.79 6.73 -23.14
N VAL A 104 3.00 6.27 -22.17
CA VAL A 104 3.43 5.79 -20.86
C VAL A 104 2.78 4.43 -20.59
N PRO A 105 3.50 3.44 -20.05
CA PRO A 105 2.93 2.14 -19.73
C PRO A 105 1.89 2.24 -18.63
N ILE A 106 0.62 1.96 -18.95
CA ILE A 106 -0.51 1.98 -18.00
C ILE A 106 -1.30 0.67 -18.09
N LEU A 107 -1.58 0.09 -16.95
CA LEU A 107 -2.47 -1.04 -16.76
C LEU A 107 -3.85 -0.55 -16.30
N PHE A 108 -4.88 -0.84 -17.06
CA PHE A 108 -6.27 -0.57 -16.74
C PHE A 108 -6.89 -1.82 -16.12
N VAL A 109 -7.40 -1.68 -14.90
CA VAL A 109 -8.04 -2.73 -14.13
C VAL A 109 -9.48 -2.33 -13.86
N ALA A 110 -10.43 -3.24 -14.01
CA ALA A 110 -11.84 -2.94 -13.77
C ALA A 110 -12.09 -2.53 -12.32
N MET A 111 -13.13 -1.73 -12.10
CA MET A 111 -13.58 -1.44 -10.73
C MET A 111 -14.03 -2.75 -10.06
N PRO A 112 -13.64 -2.98 -8.80
CA PRO A 112 -14.05 -4.16 -8.07
C PRO A 112 -15.55 -4.14 -7.77
N GLU A 113 -16.13 -5.33 -7.57
CA GLU A 113 -17.52 -5.46 -7.12
C GLU A 113 -17.66 -5.37 -5.59
N SER A 114 -16.59 -5.73 -4.87
CA SER A 114 -16.54 -5.70 -3.41
C SER A 114 -15.11 -5.51 -2.92
N LEU A 115 -14.96 -4.96 -1.72
CA LEU A 115 -13.67 -4.84 -1.03
C LEU A 115 -13.66 -5.72 0.21
N GLN A 116 -12.48 -6.26 0.51
CA GLN A 116 -12.17 -6.89 1.80
C GLN A 116 -11.25 -5.96 2.57
N THR A 117 -11.63 -5.65 3.79
CA THR A 117 -10.84 -4.78 4.68
C THR A 117 -10.39 -5.56 5.90
N LEU A 118 -9.09 -5.51 6.18
CA LEU A 118 -8.49 -6.13 7.36
C LEU A 118 -7.72 -5.06 8.15
N ALA A 119 -8.09 -4.87 9.40
CA ALA A 119 -7.30 -4.05 10.32
C ALA A 119 -5.96 -4.74 10.63
N LEU A 120 -4.86 -4.05 10.39
CA LEU A 120 -3.51 -4.58 10.64
C LEU A 120 -3.12 -4.50 12.11
N ARG A 121 -3.72 -3.57 12.85
CA ARG A 121 -3.31 -3.24 14.21
C ARG A 121 -4.41 -3.55 15.19
N LYS A 122 -4.06 -4.24 16.25
CA LYS A 122 -4.98 -4.48 17.39
C LYS A 122 -5.20 -3.23 18.23
N HIS A 123 -4.23 -2.32 18.22
CA HIS A 123 -4.26 -1.10 19.03
C HIS A 123 -4.01 0.11 18.15
N LYS A 124 -4.77 1.15 18.42
CA LYS A 124 -4.62 2.44 17.75
C LYS A 124 -3.23 3.01 18.05
N ARG A 125 -2.66 3.71 17.08
CA ARG A 125 -1.42 4.46 17.22
C ARG A 125 -1.70 5.94 17.11
N TRP A 126 -0.95 6.71 17.86
CA TRP A 126 -0.96 8.16 17.81
C TRP A 126 0.41 8.68 17.43
N THR A 127 0.44 9.80 16.74
CA THR A 127 1.66 10.51 16.34
C THR A 127 1.78 11.82 17.14
N PRO A 128 2.17 11.75 18.42
CA PRO A 128 2.07 12.89 19.33
C PRO A 128 3.13 13.97 19.10
N GLY A 129 4.30 13.64 18.50
CA GLY A 129 5.40 14.58 18.33
C GLY A 129 5.96 15.11 19.65
N ILE A 130 6.11 14.27 20.68
CA ILE A 130 6.54 14.67 22.03
C ILE A 130 8.06 14.60 22.11
N GLN A 131 8.67 15.71 22.55
CA GLN A 131 10.10 15.71 22.94
C GLN A 131 10.28 14.88 24.22
N ALA A 132 11.30 14.01 24.20
CA ALA A 132 11.61 13.11 25.29
C ALA A 132 13.14 12.92 25.38
N ARG A 133 13.59 12.30 26.46
CA ARG A 133 14.96 11.87 26.62
C ARG A 133 14.99 10.36 26.85
N VAL A 134 15.81 9.67 26.07
CA VAL A 134 16.07 8.25 26.28
C VAL A 134 17.40 8.09 26.99
N SER A 135 17.43 7.19 27.97
CA SER A 135 18.62 6.87 28.74
C SER A 135 18.85 5.36 28.72
N ALA A 136 20.07 4.96 28.45
CA ALA A 136 20.54 3.59 28.62
C ALA A 136 21.59 3.58 29.77
N SER A 137 21.38 2.72 30.76
CA SER A 137 22.25 2.62 31.93
C SER A 137 22.76 1.20 32.08
N ASP A 138 24.04 1.06 32.31
CA ASP A 138 24.67 -0.17 32.80
C ASP A 138 25.35 0.08 34.16
N ASP A 139 26.02 -0.92 34.73
CA ASP A 139 26.65 -0.82 36.05
C ASP A 139 27.81 0.22 36.13
N LYS A 140 28.24 0.78 34.99
CA LYS A 140 29.40 1.68 34.91
C LYS A 140 29.07 3.08 34.45
N GLN A 141 28.05 3.23 33.58
CA GLN A 141 27.72 4.54 33.02
C GLN A 141 26.25 4.65 32.59
N THR A 142 25.75 5.87 32.58
CA THR A 142 24.44 6.21 32.00
C THR A 142 24.65 7.11 30.80
N LEU A 143 24.22 6.66 29.63
CA LEU A 143 24.17 7.43 28.41
C LEU A 143 22.74 7.96 28.22
N SER A 144 22.61 9.22 27.82
CA SER A 144 21.30 9.79 27.53
C SER A 144 21.37 10.67 26.28
N THR A 145 20.30 10.65 25.49
CA THR A 145 20.15 11.53 24.32
C THR A 145 18.72 12.01 24.20
N ASP A 146 18.56 13.17 23.58
CA ASP A 146 17.26 13.72 23.28
C ASP A 146 16.65 13.01 22.08
N CYS A 147 15.34 12.85 22.10
CA CYS A 147 14.59 12.16 21.06
C CYS A 147 13.22 12.77 20.91
N MET A 148 12.56 12.45 19.80
CA MET A 148 11.17 12.77 19.56
C MET A 148 10.36 11.48 19.48
N ILE A 149 9.31 11.35 20.30
CA ILE A 149 8.34 10.26 20.18
C ILE A 149 7.41 10.58 19.03
N VAL A 150 7.56 9.84 17.93
CA VAL A 150 6.82 10.08 16.68
C VAL A 150 5.65 9.12 16.47
N ASP A 151 5.59 8.02 17.24
CA ASP A 151 4.54 7.01 17.16
C ASP A 151 4.41 6.35 18.53
N VAL A 152 3.20 6.23 19.06
CA VAL A 152 2.94 5.59 20.34
C VAL A 152 1.68 4.72 20.27
N SER A 153 1.73 3.57 20.92
CA SER A 153 0.63 2.63 21.07
C SER A 153 0.66 2.01 22.47
N PHE A 154 -0.34 1.19 22.79
CA PHE A 154 -0.38 0.41 24.04
C PHE A 154 0.82 -0.54 24.20
N GLN A 155 1.50 -0.91 23.10
CA GLN A 155 2.59 -1.90 23.12
C GLN A 155 3.97 -1.28 23.07
N GLY A 156 4.10 0.02 22.82
CA GLY A 156 5.36 0.69 22.72
C GLY A 156 5.32 1.99 21.95
N CYS A 157 6.48 2.61 21.81
CA CYS A 157 6.65 3.84 21.05
C CYS A 157 7.82 3.72 20.07
N ARG A 158 7.81 4.58 19.05
CA ARG A 158 8.91 4.81 18.14
C ARG A 158 9.48 6.18 18.42
N CYS A 159 10.77 6.21 18.71
CA CYS A 159 11.51 7.45 18.89
C CYS A 159 12.43 7.69 17.69
N VAL A 160 12.58 8.95 17.34
CA VAL A 160 13.64 9.44 16.44
C VAL A 160 14.70 10.08 17.34
N LEU A 161 15.89 9.54 17.32
CA LEU A 161 17.03 10.03 18.11
C LEU A 161 17.71 11.13 17.30
N GLU A 162 18.18 12.17 17.99
CA GLU A 162 19.18 13.06 17.42
C GLU A 162 20.50 12.29 17.37
N SER A 163 21.18 12.29 16.22
CA SER A 163 22.44 11.59 16.07
C SER A 163 23.48 12.19 17.01
N SER A 164 23.89 11.41 18.00
CA SER A 164 24.99 11.74 18.91
C SER A 164 26.13 10.74 18.69
N PRO A 165 27.41 11.20 18.65
CA PRO A 165 28.56 10.30 18.54
C PRO A 165 28.64 9.28 19.67
N GLU A 166 28.01 9.54 20.80
CA GLU A 166 28.01 8.70 22.00
C GLU A 166 26.96 7.57 21.97
N PHE A 167 25.97 7.66 21.04
CA PHE A 167 24.96 6.64 20.82
C PHE A 167 25.23 5.97 19.46
N PRO A 168 25.98 4.86 19.40
CA PRO A 168 26.15 4.13 18.16
C PRO A 168 24.80 3.55 17.74
N ILE A 169 24.34 3.93 16.55
CA ILE A 169 23.20 3.29 15.90
C ILE A 169 23.68 1.88 15.55
N LEU A 170 23.17 0.88 16.25
CA LEU A 170 23.33 -0.52 15.86
C LEU A 170 22.45 -0.73 14.62
N GLU A 171 23.09 -1.00 13.47
CA GLU A 171 22.43 -1.40 12.23
C GLU A 171 21.80 -2.80 12.34
#